data_c368f6de171247b316c54282d282bf7c
#
_entry.id   c368f6de171247b316c54282d282bf7c
#
_cell.length_a   1.000
_cell.length_b   1.000
_cell.length_c   1.000
_cell.angle_alpha   90.00
_cell.angle_beta   90.00
_cell.angle_gamma   90.00
#
_symmetry.space_group_name_H-M   'P 1'
#
loop_
_entity.id
_entity.type
_entity.pdbx_description
1 polymer ?
#
loop_
_entity_poly.entity_id
_entity_poly.type
_entity_poly.pdbx_seq_one_letter_code
_entity_poly.pdbx_strand_id
1 'polypeptide(L)'
;MEQEKNKLIQFRHIVKEFDGQVVLKGIDLDIYENEFVTLLGPSGCGKTTLLRILGGFLEPSEGQVILNGEDICEVPAYKRELNTVFQKYALFPHMNVYDNIAFGLKIKKMSKDVIDQKVMKMLKLIGLEGFENKDVTLLSGGQQQRVA
;
A
#
# COMPACT_ATOMS: atom_id res chain seq x y z
N MET A 1 0.21 -31.56 -17.18
CA MET A 1 0.37 -30.23 -17.81
C MET A 1 0.47 -29.25 -16.66
N GLU A 2 1.67 -28.79 -16.30
CA GLU A 2 1.84 -27.69 -15.38
C GLU A 2 1.21 -26.46 -16.05
N GLN A 3 0.20 -25.86 -15.41
CA GLN A 3 -0.28 -24.56 -15.82
C GLN A 3 0.88 -23.57 -15.67
N GLU A 4 1.34 -22.98 -16.76
CA GLU A 4 2.27 -21.84 -16.68
C GLU A 4 1.66 -20.80 -15.75
N LYS A 5 2.25 -20.66 -14.57
CA LYS A 5 1.82 -19.63 -13.60
C LYS A 5 2.14 -18.28 -14.21
N ASN A 6 1.12 -17.43 -14.30
CA ASN A 6 1.26 -16.09 -14.84
C ASN A 6 2.07 -15.22 -13.87
N LYS A 7 3.12 -14.54 -14.35
CA LYS A 7 3.95 -13.65 -13.54
C LYS A 7 3.23 -12.32 -13.35
N LEU A 8 2.82 -12.05 -12.13
CA LEU A 8 2.11 -10.84 -11.75
C LEU A 8 3.08 -9.67 -11.58
N ILE A 9 4.15 -9.87 -10.80
CA ILE A 9 5.17 -8.85 -10.52
C ILE A 9 6.54 -9.42 -10.85
N GLN A 10 7.38 -8.62 -11.50
CA GLN A 10 8.74 -8.99 -11.78
C GLN A 10 9.67 -7.83 -11.41
N PHE A 11 10.60 -8.10 -10.52
CA PHE A 11 11.75 -7.23 -10.29
C PHE A 11 12.90 -7.69 -11.18
N ARG A 12 13.54 -6.78 -11.88
CA ARG A 12 14.66 -7.06 -12.79
C ARG A 12 15.82 -6.17 -12.44
N HIS A 13 16.85 -6.78 -11.87
CA HIS A 13 18.12 -6.14 -11.49
C HIS A 13 17.93 -4.86 -10.68
N ILE A 14 17.05 -4.88 -9.66
CA ILE A 14 16.76 -3.69 -8.87
C ILE A 14 17.96 -3.32 -8.00
N VAL A 15 18.56 -2.18 -8.32
CA VAL A 15 19.59 -1.53 -7.50
C VAL A 15 18.97 -0.30 -6.83
N LYS A 16 19.30 -0.06 -5.58
CA LYS A 16 19.00 1.19 -4.89
C LYS A 16 20.16 1.65 -4.04
N GLU A 17 20.60 2.86 -4.31
CA GLU A 17 21.64 3.56 -3.58
C GLU A 17 21.08 4.81 -2.91
N PHE A 18 21.57 5.12 -1.72
CA PHE A 18 21.33 6.35 -0.98
C PHE A 18 22.68 6.91 -0.53
N ASP A 19 23.01 8.13 -0.94
CA ASP A 19 24.21 8.85 -0.52
C ASP A 19 25.50 8.01 -0.59
N GLY A 20 25.67 7.25 -1.69
CA GLY A 20 26.82 6.39 -1.90
C GLY A 20 26.73 5.00 -1.25
N GLN A 21 25.66 4.72 -0.49
CA GLN A 21 25.44 3.41 0.12
C GLN A 21 24.44 2.58 -0.68
N VAL A 22 24.89 1.47 -1.24
CA VAL A 22 24.03 0.51 -1.97
C VAL A 22 23.25 -0.34 -0.97
N VAL A 23 21.91 -0.19 -0.98
CA VAL A 23 20.96 -0.92 -0.13
C VAL A 23 20.38 -2.15 -0.83
N LEU A 24 20.03 -2.03 -2.12
CA LEU A 24 19.63 -3.15 -2.97
C LEU A 24 20.70 -3.36 -4.04
N LYS A 25 21.17 -4.60 -4.19
CA LYS A 25 22.36 -4.95 -4.99
C LYS A 25 22.00 -5.82 -6.19
N GLY A 26 21.06 -5.37 -7.03
CA GLY A 26 20.61 -6.12 -8.19
C GLY A 26 19.65 -7.26 -7.80
N ILE A 27 18.46 -6.91 -7.33
CA ILE A 27 17.44 -7.89 -6.92
C ILE A 27 16.65 -8.34 -8.13
N ASP A 28 16.62 -9.65 -8.37
CA ASP A 28 15.72 -10.32 -9.32
C ASP A 28 14.72 -11.16 -8.53
N LEU A 29 13.42 -10.96 -8.78
CA LEU A 29 12.35 -11.69 -8.09
C LEU A 29 11.11 -11.74 -8.98
N ASP A 30 10.53 -12.93 -9.15
CA ASP A 30 9.23 -13.13 -9.78
C ASP A 30 8.18 -13.46 -8.71
N ILE A 31 7.02 -12.81 -8.79
CA ILE A 31 5.84 -13.09 -7.98
C ILE A 31 4.72 -13.46 -8.93
N TYR A 32 4.07 -14.59 -8.67
CA TYR A 32 3.02 -15.13 -9.53
C TYR A 32 1.63 -14.76 -9.03
N GLU A 33 0.64 -14.85 -9.89
CA GLU A 33 -0.76 -14.66 -9.52
C GLU A 33 -1.17 -15.63 -8.40
N ASN A 34 -1.95 -15.11 -7.43
CA ASN A 34 -2.44 -15.85 -6.27
C ASN A 34 -1.33 -16.42 -5.36
N GLU A 35 -0.13 -15.86 -5.42
CA GLU A 35 0.98 -16.24 -4.57
C GLU A 35 1.03 -15.39 -3.29
N PHE A 36 1.31 -16.04 -2.16
CA PHE A 36 1.64 -15.36 -0.91
C PHE A 36 3.16 -15.38 -0.72
N VAL A 37 3.78 -14.20 -0.81
CA VAL A 37 5.23 -14.03 -0.71
C VAL A 37 5.61 -13.34 0.59
N THR A 38 6.61 -13.89 1.30
CA THR A 38 7.17 -13.29 2.52
C THR A 38 8.62 -12.91 2.30
N LEU A 39 8.95 -11.62 2.52
CA LEU A 39 10.33 -11.14 2.52
C LEU A 39 10.91 -11.24 3.92
N LEU A 40 11.89 -12.13 4.11
CA LEU A 40 12.58 -12.34 5.38
C LEU A 40 13.98 -11.72 5.36
N GLY A 41 14.45 -11.29 6.51
CA GLY A 41 15.79 -10.76 6.69
C GLY A 41 15.89 -9.77 7.87
N PRO A 42 17.11 -9.43 8.30
CA PRO A 42 17.34 -8.51 9.41
C PRO A 42 16.84 -7.10 9.12
N SER A 43 16.77 -6.27 10.16
CA SER A 43 16.45 -4.85 10.00
C SER A 43 17.52 -4.18 9.12
N GLY A 44 17.10 -3.31 8.20
CA GLY A 44 18.00 -2.57 7.29
C GLY A 44 18.43 -3.34 6.03
N CYS A 45 18.04 -4.60 5.82
CA CYS A 45 18.44 -5.36 4.62
C CYS A 45 17.68 -5.00 3.32
N GLY A 46 16.89 -3.91 3.28
CA GLY A 46 16.27 -3.40 2.06
C GLY A 46 14.81 -3.84 1.81
N LYS A 47 14.17 -4.68 2.65
CA LYS A 47 12.78 -5.13 2.44
C LYS A 47 11.79 -3.98 2.23
N THR A 48 11.81 -3.01 3.12
CA THR A 48 10.93 -1.82 3.03
C THR A 48 11.28 -0.97 1.82
N THR A 49 12.56 -0.91 1.44
CA THR A 49 13.02 -0.20 0.24
C THR A 49 12.45 -0.84 -1.03
N LEU A 50 12.51 -2.17 -1.14
CA LEU A 50 11.95 -2.91 -2.25
C LEU A 50 10.42 -2.71 -2.36
N LEU A 51 9.70 -2.79 -1.23
CA LEU A 51 8.26 -2.55 -1.20
C LEU A 51 7.89 -1.10 -1.54
N ARG A 52 8.71 -0.11 -1.14
CA ARG A 52 8.50 1.29 -1.53
C ARG A 52 8.72 1.52 -3.02
N ILE A 53 9.67 0.83 -3.62
CA ILE A 53 9.90 0.87 -5.07
C ILE A 53 8.69 0.27 -5.79
N LEU A 54 8.20 -0.89 -5.37
CA LEU A 54 6.99 -1.50 -5.92
C LEU A 54 5.78 -0.56 -5.81
N GLY A 55 5.59 0.06 -4.65
CA GLY A 55 4.48 0.98 -4.39
C GLY A 55 4.59 2.35 -5.09
N GLY A 56 5.71 2.66 -5.76
CA GLY A 56 5.92 3.96 -6.41
C GLY A 56 6.22 5.12 -5.46
N PHE A 57 6.64 4.82 -4.24
CA PHE A 57 7.08 5.82 -3.24
C PHE A 57 8.58 6.08 -3.32
N LEU A 58 9.29 5.32 -4.13
CA LEU A 58 10.73 5.41 -4.33
C LEU A 58 11.06 4.89 -5.73
N GLU A 59 11.96 5.57 -6.43
CA GLU A 59 12.49 5.11 -7.71
C GLU A 59 13.71 4.21 -7.50
N PRO A 60 13.88 3.13 -8.27
CA PRO A 60 15.12 2.36 -8.26
C PRO A 60 16.26 3.23 -8.83
N SER A 61 17.51 2.97 -8.45
CA SER A 61 18.69 3.58 -9.09
C SER A 61 18.99 2.92 -10.42
N GLU A 62 18.74 1.60 -10.50
CA GLU A 62 18.85 0.80 -11.74
C GLU A 62 17.84 -0.33 -11.70
N GLY A 63 17.52 -0.87 -12.88
CA GLY A 63 16.60 -1.99 -13.05
C GLY A 63 15.16 -1.55 -13.32
N GLN A 64 14.25 -2.52 -13.36
CA GLN A 64 12.86 -2.34 -13.76
C GLN A 64 11.91 -3.12 -12.85
N VAL A 65 10.70 -2.57 -12.64
CA VAL A 65 9.59 -3.26 -11.99
C VAL A 65 8.48 -3.44 -13.01
N ILE A 66 8.13 -4.68 -13.30
CA ILE A 66 7.09 -5.04 -14.25
C ILE A 66 5.88 -5.54 -13.48
N LEU A 67 4.70 -5.00 -13.75
CA LEU A 67 3.41 -5.41 -13.20
C LEU A 67 2.48 -5.77 -14.37
N ASN A 68 1.93 -6.97 -14.38
CA ASN A 68 1.08 -7.46 -15.47
C ASN A 68 1.71 -7.30 -16.87
N GLY A 69 3.04 -7.41 -16.99
CA GLY A 69 3.77 -7.25 -18.23
C GLY A 69 4.12 -5.82 -18.62
N GLU A 70 3.73 -4.81 -17.84
CA GLU A 70 4.03 -3.39 -18.07
C GLU A 70 5.07 -2.89 -17.08
N ASP A 71 6.07 -2.12 -17.55
CA ASP A 71 7.02 -1.44 -16.69
C ASP A 71 6.32 -0.29 -15.96
N ILE A 72 6.37 -0.34 -14.61
CA ILE A 72 5.71 0.64 -13.75
C ILE A 72 6.67 1.61 -13.08
N CYS A 73 7.95 1.65 -13.43
CA CYS A 73 8.94 2.50 -12.77
C CYS A 73 8.56 3.99 -12.83
N GLU A 74 8.09 4.47 -13.97
CA GLU A 74 7.64 5.86 -14.17
C GLU A 74 6.16 6.08 -13.80
N VAL A 75 5.40 5.03 -13.46
CA VAL A 75 4.00 5.14 -13.09
C VAL A 75 3.89 5.67 -11.66
N PRO A 76 3.24 6.82 -11.41
CA PRO A 76 3.12 7.36 -10.07
C PRO A 76 2.27 6.44 -9.16
N ALA A 77 2.56 6.44 -7.85
CA ALA A 77 1.94 5.54 -6.87
C ALA A 77 0.41 5.47 -6.96
N TYR A 78 -0.26 6.61 -7.13
CA TYR A 78 -1.73 6.69 -7.17
C TYR A 78 -2.37 6.08 -8.44
N LYS A 79 -1.56 5.77 -9.46
CA LYS A 79 -2.01 5.11 -10.70
C LYS A 79 -1.65 3.64 -10.75
N ARG A 80 -0.83 3.15 -9.82
CA ARG A 80 -0.48 1.72 -9.76
C ARG A 80 -1.65 0.91 -9.21
N GLU A 81 -1.96 -0.20 -9.84
CA GLU A 81 -3.01 -1.13 -9.38
C GLU A 81 -2.52 -1.99 -8.20
N LEU A 82 -2.00 -1.32 -7.17
CA LEU A 82 -1.42 -1.92 -5.97
C LEU A 82 -1.98 -1.26 -4.72
N ASN A 83 -2.23 -2.04 -3.68
CA ASN A 83 -2.61 -1.54 -2.38
C ASN A 83 -1.50 -1.81 -1.37
N THR A 84 -1.10 -0.77 -0.64
CA THR A 84 -0.07 -0.86 0.40
C THR A 84 -0.70 -0.64 1.77
N VAL A 85 -0.52 -1.60 2.68
CA VAL A 85 -0.85 -1.42 4.09
C VAL A 85 0.38 -0.87 4.81
N PHE A 86 0.30 0.36 5.31
CA PHE A 86 1.43 1.00 5.99
C PHE A 86 1.56 0.52 7.43
N GLN A 87 2.79 0.37 7.90
CA GLN A 87 3.11 -0.01 9.27
C GLN A 87 2.63 1.03 10.31
N LYS A 88 2.63 2.31 9.94
CA LYS A 88 1.98 3.41 10.70
C LYS A 88 0.71 3.77 9.96
N TYR A 89 -0.38 3.32 10.41
CA TYR A 89 -1.79 3.37 9.92
C TYR A 89 -2.16 4.35 8.80
N ALA A 90 -1.31 5.29 8.41
CA ALA A 90 -1.49 6.28 7.33
C ALA A 90 -2.82 7.07 7.41
N LEU A 91 -3.35 7.26 8.62
CA LEU A 91 -4.52 8.11 8.84
C LEU A 91 -4.19 9.58 8.61
N PHE A 92 -5.15 10.34 8.11
CA PHE A 92 -5.08 11.78 8.00
C PHE A 92 -5.38 12.42 9.37
N PRO A 93 -4.36 12.94 10.09
CA PRO A 93 -4.52 13.37 11.47
C PRO A 93 -5.41 14.60 11.63
N HIS A 94 -5.63 15.36 10.56
CA HIS A 94 -6.48 16.56 10.53
C HIS A 94 -7.95 16.25 10.17
N MET A 95 -8.29 14.97 10.01
CA MET A 95 -9.63 14.50 9.70
C MET A 95 -10.19 13.67 10.85
N ASN A 96 -11.51 13.68 11.01
CA ASN A 96 -12.21 12.78 11.92
C ASN A 96 -12.27 11.34 11.38
N VAL A 97 -12.85 10.44 12.15
CA VAL A 97 -12.99 9.01 11.78
C VAL A 97 -13.82 8.86 10.50
N TYR A 98 -14.95 9.55 10.42
CA TYR A 98 -15.82 9.50 9.23
C TYR A 98 -15.06 9.94 7.97
N ASP A 99 -14.36 11.06 8.03
CA ASP A 99 -13.64 11.62 6.88
C ASP A 99 -12.47 10.76 6.42
N ASN A 100 -11.78 10.10 7.35
CA ASN A 100 -10.73 9.13 7.02
C ASN A 100 -11.32 7.94 6.23
N ILE A 101 -12.41 7.33 6.71
CA ILE A 101 -13.06 6.20 6.02
C ILE A 101 -13.68 6.64 4.68
N ALA A 102 -14.26 7.85 4.64
CA ALA A 102 -14.91 8.39 3.45
C ALA A 102 -13.92 8.85 2.37
N PHE A 103 -12.65 9.05 2.70
CA PHE A 103 -11.67 9.72 1.83
C PHE A 103 -11.59 9.10 0.44
N GLY A 104 -11.36 7.80 0.34
CA GLY A 104 -11.29 7.10 -0.94
C GLY A 104 -12.60 7.12 -1.74
N LEU A 105 -13.75 7.14 -1.05
CA LEU A 105 -15.07 7.22 -1.68
C LEU A 105 -15.32 8.63 -2.25
N LYS A 106 -14.85 9.68 -1.55
CA LYS A 106 -14.89 11.07 -2.01
C LYS A 106 -14.05 11.27 -3.27
N ILE A 107 -12.83 10.70 -3.31
CA ILE A 107 -11.98 10.72 -4.51
C ILE A 107 -12.67 10.05 -5.70
N LYS A 108 -13.39 8.96 -5.47
CA LYS A 108 -14.20 8.27 -6.49
C LYS A 108 -15.47 9.01 -6.87
N LYS A 109 -15.69 10.22 -6.32
CA LYS A 109 -16.85 11.09 -6.60
C LYS A 109 -18.21 10.39 -6.39
N MET A 110 -18.29 9.50 -5.41
CA MET A 110 -19.56 8.86 -5.05
C MET A 110 -20.53 9.88 -4.43
N SER A 111 -21.84 9.65 -4.57
CA SER A 111 -22.85 10.51 -3.96
C SER A 111 -22.78 10.44 -2.42
N LYS A 112 -23.17 11.52 -1.76
CA LYS A 112 -23.13 11.64 -0.30
C LYS A 112 -23.89 10.49 0.38
N ASP A 113 -25.08 10.16 -0.08
CA ASP A 113 -25.91 9.10 0.50
C ASP A 113 -25.23 7.73 0.44
N VAL A 114 -24.52 7.44 -0.67
CA VAL A 114 -23.75 6.19 -0.82
C VAL A 114 -22.55 6.18 0.11
N ILE A 115 -21.87 7.32 0.26
CA ILE A 115 -20.73 7.46 1.18
C ILE A 115 -21.21 7.22 2.61
N ASP A 116 -22.27 7.90 3.04
CA ASP A 116 -22.81 7.78 4.40
C ASP A 116 -23.18 6.33 4.73
N GLN A 117 -23.90 5.65 3.84
CA GLN A 117 -24.25 4.23 4.03
C GLN A 117 -23.03 3.34 4.15
N LYS A 118 -22.01 3.53 3.30
CA LYS A 118 -20.80 2.71 3.33
C LYS A 118 -19.96 2.96 4.57
N VAL A 119 -19.81 4.22 4.98
CA VAL A 119 -19.07 4.60 6.18
C VAL A 119 -19.73 4.02 7.43
N MET A 120 -21.06 4.20 7.58
CA MET A 120 -21.79 3.65 8.73
C MET A 120 -21.72 2.13 8.78
N LYS A 121 -21.84 1.45 7.64
CA LYS A 121 -21.65 -0.01 7.57
C LYS A 121 -20.24 -0.43 8.01
N MET A 122 -19.23 0.31 7.59
CA MET A 122 -17.84 0.01 7.97
C MET A 122 -17.61 0.25 9.46
N LEU A 123 -18.09 1.38 10.03
CA LEU A 123 -18.00 1.69 11.45
C LEU A 123 -18.62 0.59 12.32
N LYS A 124 -19.78 0.08 11.90
CA LYS A 124 -20.40 -1.07 12.55
C LYS A 124 -19.55 -2.33 12.50
N LEU A 125 -18.98 -2.63 11.32
CA LEU A 125 -18.13 -3.81 11.12
C LEU A 125 -16.88 -3.78 12.01
N ILE A 126 -16.25 -2.60 12.17
CA ILE A 126 -15.04 -2.44 12.99
C ILE A 126 -15.31 -2.11 14.47
N GLY A 127 -16.59 -2.08 14.89
CA GLY A 127 -16.99 -1.84 16.29
C GLY A 127 -16.67 -0.42 16.77
N LEU A 128 -16.85 0.59 15.91
CA LEU A 128 -16.61 2.01 16.20
C LEU A 128 -17.86 2.88 15.92
N GLU A 129 -19.06 2.32 16.07
CA GLU A 129 -20.31 3.07 16.00
C GLU A 129 -20.31 4.22 17.04
N GLY A 130 -20.74 5.42 16.63
CA GLY A 130 -20.72 6.61 17.47
C GLY A 130 -19.39 7.36 17.54
N PHE A 131 -18.37 6.89 16.80
CA PHE A 131 -17.05 7.53 16.72
C PHE A 131 -16.87 8.41 15.47
N GLU A 132 -17.90 8.61 14.67
CA GLU A 132 -17.86 9.28 13.37
C GLU A 132 -17.14 10.62 13.42
N ASN A 133 -17.50 11.45 14.39
CA ASN A 133 -16.99 12.81 14.54
C ASN A 133 -15.73 12.91 15.42
N LYS A 134 -15.22 11.77 15.92
CA LYS A 134 -14.07 11.76 16.81
C LYS A 134 -12.77 12.01 16.02
N ASP A 135 -11.88 12.80 16.59
CA ASP A 135 -10.54 12.98 16.06
C ASP A 135 -9.77 11.65 16.10
N VAL A 136 -9.15 11.27 14.98
CA VAL A 136 -8.42 10.01 14.87
C VAL A 136 -7.20 9.95 15.79
N THR A 137 -6.62 11.09 16.15
CA THR A 137 -5.48 11.18 17.08
C THR A 137 -5.83 10.80 18.51
N LEU A 138 -7.12 10.90 18.87
CA LEU A 138 -7.65 10.53 20.19
C LEU A 138 -8.01 9.05 20.31
N LEU A 139 -7.86 8.29 19.25
CA LEU A 139 -8.11 6.84 19.21
C LEU A 139 -6.91 6.08 19.77
N SER A 140 -7.18 4.92 20.41
CA SER A 140 -6.12 3.97 20.74
C SER A 140 -5.47 3.41 19.46
N GLY A 141 -4.22 2.91 19.55
CA GLY A 141 -3.50 2.35 18.39
C GLY A 141 -4.30 1.25 17.68
N GLY A 142 -4.96 0.36 18.43
CA GLY A 142 -5.82 -0.68 17.84
C GLY A 142 -7.09 -0.13 17.18
N GLN A 143 -7.65 1.00 17.68
CA GLN A 143 -8.75 1.70 17.02
C GLN A 143 -8.28 2.38 15.74
N GLN A 144 -7.13 3.07 15.78
CA GLN A 144 -6.53 3.67 14.60
C GLN A 144 -6.26 2.64 13.50
N GLN A 145 -5.74 1.47 13.88
CA GLN A 145 -5.49 0.36 12.95
C GLN A 145 -6.76 -0.15 12.26
N ARG A 146 -7.89 -0.17 12.99
CA ARG A 146 -9.17 -0.59 12.40
C ARG A 146 -9.80 0.48 11.49
N VAL A 147 -9.48 1.75 11.69
CA VAL A 147 -9.94 2.85 10.82
C VAL A 147 -9.12 2.93 9.53
N ALA A 148 -7.83 2.59 9.57
CA ALA A 148 -6.92 2.57 8.42
C ALA A 148 -7.19 1.40 7.48
#